data_96ce1db939e904da7f6fba7349177e0f
#
_entry.id   96ce1db939e904da7f6fba7349177e0f
#
_cell.length_a   1.000
_cell.length_b   1.000
_cell.length_c   1.000
_cell.angle_alpha   90.00
_cell.angle_beta   90.00
_cell.angle_gamma   90.00
#
_symmetry.space_group_name_H-M   'P 1'
#
loop_
_entity.id
_entity.type
_entity.pdbx_description
1 polymer ?
#
loop_
_entity_poly.entity_id
_entity_poly.type
_entity_poly.pdbx_seq_one_letter_code
_entity_poly.pdbx_strand_id
1 'polypeptide(L)'
;MHHMKFLGLLPLLAVLISTAQAVEKPSAHTKGTPTGKPTGPLKPGEYWWRPQLSPSGPLIVLISVPEQVMNVYRNGILIGRSTVSTGSTGHATPGGIFSILEKKQEHYSKTYDNAPMPNMQRLTWTGIAMHSGNLPGYPASHGCIRMPFDFSQLLFSATSKGGTVVVGDGKTPVPYLASNPGLLLAPKDFTPEMLRPLAKNDYDWHPERSARGPITMVMSGADKAIYVYRNGNPIGRARVEIVGRGAFGDHVFSLLEGTTGRMSSLVPGRQARRWMWVTSRGRRADAEKIASRLRMNPEFAGKVYETIAPGTTVIITDQPVVRSRRNAAILES
;
A
#
# COMPACT_ATOMS: atom_id res chain seq x y z
N MET A 1 -33.77 -15.57 -95.93
CA MET A 1 -32.47 -15.75 -95.31
C MET A 1 -32.43 -14.71 -94.15
N HIS A 2 -32.73 -15.12 -92.91
CA HIS A 2 -32.78 -14.23 -91.74
C HIS A 2 -31.65 -14.59 -90.78
N HIS A 3 -30.75 -13.67 -90.56
CA HIS A 3 -29.69 -13.79 -89.54
C HIS A 3 -30.24 -13.32 -88.18
N MET A 4 -30.34 -14.27 -87.27
CA MET A 4 -30.72 -14.03 -85.87
C MET A 4 -29.44 -13.77 -85.06
N LYS A 5 -29.29 -12.57 -84.53
CA LYS A 5 -28.19 -12.21 -83.62
C LYS A 5 -28.57 -12.62 -82.21
N PHE A 6 -27.82 -13.57 -81.67
CA PHE A 6 -27.87 -13.87 -80.21
C PHE A 6 -27.14 -12.82 -79.41
N LEU A 7 -27.88 -12.16 -78.55
CA LEU A 7 -27.34 -11.24 -77.54
C LEU A 7 -27.06 -12.03 -76.27
N GLY A 8 -25.77 -12.25 -75.98
CA GLY A 8 -25.37 -12.94 -74.77
C GLY A 8 -25.50 -12.01 -73.55
N LEU A 9 -26.30 -12.44 -72.58
CA LEU A 9 -26.46 -11.79 -71.27
C LEU A 9 -25.34 -12.34 -70.35
N LEU A 10 -24.34 -11.50 -69.94
CA LEU A 10 -23.39 -11.84 -68.88
C LEU A 10 -24.07 -11.61 -67.51
N PRO A 11 -24.02 -12.55 -66.57
CA PRO A 11 -24.47 -12.31 -65.23
C PRO A 11 -23.41 -11.50 -64.47
N LEU A 12 -23.85 -10.35 -63.96
CA LEU A 12 -23.04 -9.50 -63.04
C LEU A 12 -22.97 -10.19 -61.69
N LEU A 13 -21.81 -10.79 -61.37
CA LEU A 13 -21.56 -11.42 -60.09
C LEU A 13 -21.22 -10.31 -59.05
N ALA A 14 -22.24 -9.90 -58.28
CA ALA A 14 -22.05 -8.97 -57.15
C ALA A 14 -21.30 -9.69 -56.02
N VAL A 15 -19.99 -9.41 -55.86
CA VAL A 15 -19.19 -9.85 -54.71
C VAL A 15 -19.60 -8.97 -53.50
N LEU A 16 -20.41 -9.51 -52.63
CA LEU A 16 -20.64 -8.94 -51.32
C LEU A 16 -19.41 -9.10 -50.45
N ILE A 17 -18.56 -8.06 -50.39
CA ILE A 17 -17.51 -7.98 -49.41
C ILE A 17 -18.13 -7.68 -48.06
N SER A 18 -18.36 -8.74 -47.29
CA SER A 18 -18.70 -8.62 -45.86
C SER A 18 -17.50 -8.11 -45.10
N THR A 19 -17.44 -6.83 -44.79
CA THR A 19 -16.51 -6.29 -43.85
C THR A 19 -16.90 -6.78 -42.44
N ALA A 20 -16.30 -7.90 -42.03
CA ALA A 20 -16.35 -8.31 -40.62
C ALA A 20 -15.69 -7.21 -39.81
N GLN A 21 -16.50 -6.36 -39.19
CA GLN A 21 -16.01 -5.48 -38.14
C GLN A 21 -15.47 -6.36 -37.02
N ALA A 22 -14.16 -6.36 -36.85
CA ALA A 22 -13.52 -6.97 -35.69
C ALA A 22 -14.12 -6.30 -34.45
N VAL A 23 -14.95 -7.02 -33.71
CA VAL A 23 -15.41 -6.60 -32.38
C VAL A 23 -14.14 -6.53 -31.54
N GLU A 24 -13.66 -5.32 -31.33
CA GLU A 24 -12.50 -5.05 -30.49
C GLU A 24 -12.84 -5.59 -29.09
N LYS A 25 -12.10 -6.61 -28.62
CA LYS A 25 -12.26 -7.12 -27.25
C LYS A 25 -12.12 -5.93 -26.31
N PRO A 26 -13.09 -5.72 -25.38
CA PRO A 26 -12.99 -4.61 -24.44
C PRO A 26 -11.61 -4.63 -23.79
N SER A 27 -10.93 -3.49 -23.79
CA SER A 27 -9.63 -3.35 -23.15
C SER A 27 -9.73 -3.88 -21.71
N ALA A 28 -8.85 -4.83 -21.34
CA ALA A 28 -8.79 -5.39 -19.99
C ALA A 28 -8.49 -4.32 -18.91
N HIS A 29 -8.19 -3.09 -19.33
CA HIS A 29 -7.80 -2.00 -18.47
C HIS A 29 -8.51 -0.71 -18.87
N THR A 30 -9.08 -0.01 -17.86
CA THR A 30 -9.56 1.36 -18.06
C THR A 30 -8.34 2.28 -18.25
N LYS A 31 -8.28 2.98 -19.37
CA LYS A 31 -7.22 3.97 -19.64
C LYS A 31 -7.22 5.04 -18.56
N GLY A 32 -7.15 5.96 -18.27
CA GLY A 32 -7.27 7.01 -17.27
C GLY A 32 -7.66 8.33 -17.95
N THR A 33 -8.43 9.11 -17.21
CA THR A 33 -8.79 10.47 -17.65
C THR A 33 -8.32 11.47 -16.59
N PRO A 34 -7.28 12.29 -16.89
CA PRO A 34 -6.84 13.31 -15.95
C PRO A 34 -7.90 14.38 -15.77
N THR A 35 -8.10 14.80 -14.53
CA THR A 35 -9.05 15.89 -14.17
C THR A 35 -8.36 17.00 -13.39
N GLY A 36 -8.94 18.19 -13.40
CA GLY A 36 -8.49 19.31 -12.56
C GLY A 36 -8.99 19.28 -11.12
N LYS A 37 -9.73 18.24 -10.71
CA LYS A 37 -10.47 18.19 -9.44
C LYS A 37 -9.69 17.48 -8.34
N PRO A 38 -9.07 18.19 -7.39
CA PRO A 38 -8.44 17.56 -6.21
C PRO A 38 -9.46 17.05 -5.19
N THR A 39 -10.69 17.52 -5.24
CA THR A 39 -11.80 17.19 -4.32
C THR A 39 -13.10 16.97 -5.07
N GLY A 40 -14.12 16.46 -4.39
CA GLY A 40 -15.44 16.19 -4.98
C GLY A 40 -15.53 14.83 -5.67
N PRO A 41 -16.67 14.48 -6.27
CA PRO A 41 -16.89 13.19 -6.92
C PRO A 41 -16.04 13.06 -8.19
N LEU A 42 -15.50 11.86 -8.40
CA LEU A 42 -14.79 11.45 -9.61
C LEU A 42 -15.66 10.43 -10.36
N LYS A 43 -15.69 10.52 -11.69
CA LYS A 43 -16.26 9.48 -12.55
C LYS A 43 -15.30 8.30 -12.68
N PRO A 44 -15.78 7.07 -12.93
CA PRO A 44 -14.91 5.91 -13.14
C PRO A 44 -13.81 6.19 -14.17
N GLY A 45 -12.57 5.91 -13.81
CA GLY A 45 -11.40 6.20 -14.65
C GLY A 45 -10.80 7.59 -14.47
N GLU A 46 -11.50 8.54 -13.83
CA GLU A 46 -10.93 9.86 -13.57
C GLU A 46 -9.88 9.82 -12.48
N TYR A 47 -8.83 10.63 -12.66
CA TYR A 47 -7.78 10.85 -11.66
C TYR A 47 -7.23 12.27 -11.70
N TRP A 48 -6.63 12.69 -10.58
CA TRP A 48 -5.90 13.94 -10.42
C TRP A 48 -4.50 13.63 -9.92
N TRP A 49 -3.46 14.28 -10.48
CA TRP A 49 -2.07 14.05 -10.11
C TRP A 49 -1.26 15.34 -10.22
N ARG A 50 -0.67 15.79 -9.12
CA ARG A 50 0.14 17.01 -9.01
C ARG A 50 1.30 16.81 -8.03
N PRO A 51 2.30 15.98 -8.36
CA PRO A 51 3.42 15.64 -7.45
C PRO A 51 4.29 16.86 -7.13
N GLN A 52 4.29 17.89 -7.97
CA GLN A 52 5.02 19.14 -7.75
C GLN A 52 4.52 19.95 -6.54
N LEU A 53 3.33 19.69 -6.03
CA LEU A 53 2.81 20.32 -4.80
C LEU A 53 3.62 19.90 -3.56
N SER A 54 4.25 18.74 -3.61
CA SER A 54 5.17 18.24 -2.61
C SER A 54 6.22 17.38 -3.31
N PRO A 55 7.33 17.99 -3.81
CA PRO A 55 8.30 17.30 -4.66
C PRO A 55 9.04 16.15 -3.98
N SER A 56 9.21 16.23 -2.67
CA SER A 56 9.93 15.25 -1.85
C SER A 56 9.17 14.90 -0.58
N GLY A 57 9.61 13.85 0.09
CA GLY A 57 9.06 13.44 1.38
C GLY A 57 8.23 12.16 1.31
N PRO A 58 7.65 11.75 2.47
CA PRO A 58 6.91 10.53 2.65
C PRO A 58 5.67 10.44 1.79
N LEU A 59 5.47 9.29 1.16
CA LEU A 59 4.28 8.99 0.41
C LEU A 59 3.41 7.98 1.16
N ILE A 60 2.12 8.30 1.30
CA ILE A 60 1.10 7.43 1.86
C ILE A 60 -0.06 7.35 0.88
N VAL A 61 -0.55 6.13 0.68
CA VAL A 61 -1.75 5.86 -0.11
C VAL A 61 -2.90 5.57 0.84
N LEU A 62 -3.99 6.32 0.74
CA LEU A 62 -5.24 6.07 1.46
C LEU A 62 -6.32 5.61 0.47
N ILE A 63 -6.92 4.45 0.73
CA ILE A 63 -7.97 3.88 -0.10
C ILE A 63 -9.26 3.80 0.72
N SER A 64 -10.33 4.40 0.20
CA SER A 64 -11.68 4.27 0.74
C SER A 64 -12.45 3.24 -0.08
N VAL A 65 -12.71 2.08 0.50
CA VAL A 65 -13.53 1.03 -0.13
C VAL A 65 -14.97 1.50 -0.35
N PRO A 66 -15.64 2.17 0.62
CA PRO A 66 -17.00 2.65 0.40
C PRO A 66 -17.12 3.70 -0.72
N GLU A 67 -16.11 4.56 -0.85
CA GLU A 67 -16.12 5.66 -1.83
C GLU A 67 -15.51 5.25 -3.17
N GLN A 68 -14.86 4.09 -3.25
CA GLN A 68 -14.10 3.64 -4.42
C GLN A 68 -13.10 4.70 -4.91
N VAL A 69 -12.39 5.33 -3.95
CA VAL A 69 -11.42 6.39 -4.20
C VAL A 69 -10.11 6.10 -3.47
N MET A 70 -9.02 6.40 -4.14
CA MET A 70 -7.67 6.43 -3.61
C MET A 70 -7.17 7.87 -3.53
N ASN A 71 -6.56 8.24 -2.41
CA ASN A 71 -5.87 9.50 -2.21
C ASN A 71 -4.39 9.23 -1.93
N VAL A 72 -3.51 10.02 -2.53
CA VAL A 72 -2.07 9.92 -2.39
C VAL A 72 -1.53 11.19 -1.76
N TYR A 73 -0.91 11.04 -0.61
CA TYR A 73 -0.30 12.15 0.13
C TYR A 73 1.22 12.03 0.08
N ARG A 74 1.91 13.15 -0.11
CA ARG A 74 3.35 13.24 0.09
C ARG A 74 3.66 14.34 1.09
N ASN A 75 4.43 14.02 2.12
CA ASN A 75 4.74 14.94 3.23
C ASN A 75 3.48 15.62 3.82
N GLY A 76 2.37 14.87 3.92
CA GLY A 76 1.08 15.36 4.41
C GLY A 76 0.25 16.17 3.40
N ILE A 77 0.75 16.44 2.20
CA ILE A 77 0.05 17.20 1.16
C ILE A 77 -0.56 16.21 0.16
N LEU A 78 -1.84 16.40 -0.17
CA LEU A 78 -2.51 15.63 -1.21
C LEU A 78 -1.85 15.96 -2.56
N ILE A 79 -1.31 14.94 -3.22
CA ILE A 79 -0.65 15.06 -4.53
C ILE A 79 -1.30 14.22 -5.61
N GLY A 80 -2.15 13.28 -5.23
CA GLY A 80 -2.84 12.41 -6.17
C GLY A 80 -4.17 11.91 -5.64
N ARG A 81 -5.10 11.71 -6.56
CA ARG A 81 -6.43 11.16 -6.29
C ARG A 81 -6.93 10.40 -7.51
N SER A 82 -7.54 9.25 -7.31
CA SER A 82 -8.07 8.41 -8.40
C SER A 82 -9.27 7.61 -7.96
N THR A 83 -10.14 7.29 -8.90
CA THR A 83 -11.10 6.21 -8.70
C THR A 83 -10.39 4.86 -8.66
N VAL A 84 -10.98 3.91 -7.95
CA VAL A 84 -10.53 2.51 -7.90
C VAL A 84 -11.72 1.57 -8.09
N SER A 85 -11.42 0.29 -8.32
CA SER A 85 -12.40 -0.79 -8.20
C SER A 85 -11.84 -1.86 -7.29
N THR A 86 -12.44 -2.02 -6.12
CA THR A 86 -12.01 -2.94 -5.06
C THR A 86 -12.73 -4.29 -5.17
N GLY A 87 -12.53 -5.17 -4.21
CA GLY A 87 -13.14 -6.50 -4.15
C GLY A 87 -14.66 -6.48 -4.13
N SER A 88 -15.27 -7.33 -4.96
CA SER A 88 -16.72 -7.55 -5.03
C SER A 88 -17.27 -8.27 -3.80
N THR A 89 -18.57 -8.41 -3.73
CA THR A 89 -19.25 -9.24 -2.71
C THR A 89 -18.71 -10.68 -2.74
N GLY A 90 -18.33 -11.21 -1.58
CA GLY A 90 -17.67 -12.51 -1.45
C GLY A 90 -16.15 -12.49 -1.63
N HIS A 91 -15.60 -11.42 -2.18
CA HIS A 91 -14.16 -11.22 -2.40
C HIS A 91 -13.68 -9.85 -1.88
N ALA A 92 -14.13 -9.46 -0.71
CA ALA A 92 -13.88 -8.14 -0.17
C ALA A 92 -12.38 -7.80 -0.09
N THR A 93 -12.00 -6.58 -0.49
CA THR A 93 -10.69 -6.04 -0.17
C THR A 93 -10.59 -5.85 1.35
N PRO A 94 -9.60 -6.45 2.02
CA PRO A 94 -9.47 -6.32 3.46
C PRO A 94 -9.10 -4.89 3.85
N GLY A 95 -9.79 -4.36 4.87
CA GLY A 95 -9.38 -3.12 5.53
C GLY A 95 -8.10 -3.33 6.34
N GLY A 96 -7.27 -2.30 6.44
CA GLY A 96 -6.06 -2.37 7.25
C GLY A 96 -4.93 -1.46 6.78
N ILE A 97 -3.78 -1.65 7.41
CA ILE A 97 -2.55 -0.93 7.11
C ILE A 97 -1.58 -1.93 6.49
N PHE A 98 -1.14 -1.62 5.29
CA PHE A 98 -0.29 -2.49 4.48
C PHE A 98 1.02 -1.80 4.16
N SER A 99 2.04 -2.60 3.89
CA SER A 99 3.26 -2.15 3.20
C SER A 99 3.28 -2.72 1.79
N ILE A 100 3.87 -1.99 0.86
CA ILE A 100 4.14 -2.51 -0.48
C ILE A 100 5.25 -3.56 -0.36
N LEU A 101 4.91 -4.83 -0.51
CA LEU A 101 5.81 -5.97 -0.31
C LEU A 101 6.66 -6.26 -1.53
N GLU A 102 6.09 -6.08 -2.72
CA GLU A 102 6.69 -6.37 -4.01
C GLU A 102 6.15 -5.41 -5.05
N LYS A 103 6.96 -5.08 -6.06
CA LYS A 103 6.56 -4.27 -7.22
C LYS A 103 7.01 -4.97 -8.50
N LYS A 104 6.08 -5.13 -9.45
CA LYS A 104 6.36 -5.65 -10.79
C LYS A 104 5.63 -4.81 -11.83
N GLN A 105 6.35 -4.31 -12.81
CA GLN A 105 5.76 -3.53 -13.90
C GLN A 105 4.85 -4.40 -14.74
N GLU A 106 5.27 -5.64 -15.01
CA GLU A 106 4.47 -6.69 -15.64
C GLU A 106 4.28 -7.85 -14.67
N HIS A 107 3.05 -8.27 -14.49
CA HIS A 107 2.69 -9.41 -13.66
C HIS A 107 1.39 -10.04 -14.19
N TYR A 108 1.29 -11.36 -14.03
CA TYR A 108 0.11 -12.15 -14.39
C TYR A 108 -0.35 -12.94 -13.17
N SER A 109 -1.66 -12.97 -12.95
CA SER A 109 -2.23 -13.71 -11.83
C SER A 109 -2.08 -15.21 -12.04
N LYS A 110 -1.46 -15.90 -11.09
CA LYS A 110 -1.41 -17.38 -11.11
C LYS A 110 -2.74 -18.04 -10.72
N THR A 111 -3.62 -17.29 -10.05
CA THR A 111 -4.89 -17.78 -9.50
C THR A 111 -6.06 -17.55 -10.44
N TYR A 112 -6.02 -16.52 -11.28
CA TYR A 112 -7.14 -16.08 -12.11
C TYR A 112 -6.73 -16.04 -13.59
N ASP A 113 -6.79 -17.17 -14.27
CA ASP A 113 -6.62 -17.35 -15.73
C ASP A 113 -5.49 -16.52 -16.36
N ASN A 114 -4.37 -16.42 -15.66
CA ASN A 114 -3.23 -15.62 -16.11
C ASN A 114 -3.60 -14.17 -16.45
N ALA A 115 -4.59 -13.60 -15.75
CA ALA A 115 -5.04 -12.23 -15.97
C ALA A 115 -3.90 -11.23 -15.80
N PRO A 116 -3.73 -10.27 -16.73
CA PRO A 116 -2.67 -9.28 -16.63
C PRO A 116 -2.92 -8.30 -15.49
N MET A 117 -1.86 -8.00 -14.74
CA MET A 117 -1.83 -7.08 -13.60
C MET A 117 -0.71 -6.03 -13.77
N PRO A 118 -0.77 -5.14 -14.77
CA PRO A 118 0.28 -4.15 -15.01
C PRO A 118 0.47 -3.22 -13.81
N ASN A 119 1.72 -2.82 -13.57
CA ASN A 119 2.12 -1.95 -12.47
C ASN A 119 1.72 -2.50 -11.09
N MET A 120 1.85 -3.81 -10.91
CA MET A 120 1.46 -4.52 -9.70
C MET A 120 2.30 -4.08 -8.49
N GLN A 121 1.62 -3.78 -7.39
CA GLN A 121 2.18 -3.46 -6.08
C GLN A 121 1.49 -4.36 -5.04
N ARG A 122 2.19 -5.38 -4.60
CA ARG A 122 1.66 -6.41 -3.68
C ARG A 122 1.50 -5.86 -2.27
N LEU A 123 0.36 -6.12 -1.66
CA LEU A 123 0.04 -5.71 -0.29
C LEU A 123 0.02 -6.88 0.69
N THR A 124 -0.33 -8.09 0.22
CA THR A 124 -0.33 -9.30 1.06
C THR A 124 0.30 -10.46 0.32
N TRP A 125 0.86 -11.41 1.05
CA TRP A 125 1.37 -12.65 0.46
C TRP A 125 0.26 -13.61 0.02
N THR A 126 -0.98 -13.37 0.48
CA THR A 126 -2.19 -14.08 0.05
C THR A 126 -2.77 -13.58 -1.27
N GLY A 127 -2.13 -12.61 -1.95
CA GLY A 127 -2.47 -12.23 -3.31
C GLY A 127 -3.12 -10.87 -3.50
N ILE A 128 -3.40 -10.11 -2.43
CA ILE A 128 -3.96 -8.75 -2.58
C ILE A 128 -2.89 -7.78 -3.08
N ALA A 129 -3.21 -7.03 -4.13
CA ALA A 129 -2.33 -6.06 -4.74
C ALA A 129 -3.10 -4.85 -5.31
N MET A 130 -2.40 -3.75 -5.50
CA MET A 130 -2.82 -2.63 -6.35
C MET A 130 -2.26 -2.86 -7.75
N HIS A 131 -3.05 -2.68 -8.80
CA HIS A 131 -2.60 -2.82 -10.19
C HIS A 131 -3.56 -2.11 -11.15
N SER A 132 -3.18 -1.98 -12.41
CA SER A 132 -4.11 -1.52 -13.45
C SER A 132 -5.21 -2.55 -13.71
N GLY A 133 -6.43 -2.08 -13.99
CA GLY A 133 -7.54 -2.97 -14.31
C GLY A 133 -8.76 -2.25 -14.86
N ASN A 134 -9.84 -2.98 -15.07
CA ASN A 134 -11.12 -2.41 -15.45
C ASN A 134 -11.85 -1.80 -14.25
N LEU A 135 -12.38 -0.58 -14.44
CA LEU A 135 -13.11 0.19 -13.42
C LEU A 135 -14.55 0.43 -13.87
N PRO A 136 -15.47 -0.45 -13.54
CA PRO A 136 -16.88 -0.29 -13.93
C PRO A 136 -17.62 0.77 -13.08
N GLY A 137 -16.97 1.33 -12.04
CA GLY A 137 -17.57 2.31 -11.14
C GLY A 137 -18.08 1.71 -9.82
N TYR A 138 -17.88 0.42 -9.61
CA TYR A 138 -18.28 -0.31 -8.41
C TYR A 138 -17.22 -1.38 -8.06
N PRO A 139 -17.28 -1.99 -6.87
CA PRO A 139 -16.40 -3.11 -6.52
C PRO A 139 -16.61 -4.32 -7.43
N ALA A 140 -15.56 -4.73 -8.18
CA ALA A 140 -15.66 -5.79 -9.20
C ALA A 140 -14.44 -6.72 -9.26
N SER A 141 -13.48 -6.60 -8.34
CA SER A 141 -12.30 -7.46 -8.30
C SER A 141 -12.50 -8.68 -7.40
N HIS A 142 -11.49 -9.55 -7.38
CA HIS A 142 -11.39 -10.66 -6.41
C HIS A 142 -10.49 -10.26 -5.21
N GLY A 143 -10.64 -9.02 -4.72
CA GLY A 143 -9.93 -8.50 -3.56
C GLY A 143 -8.82 -7.50 -3.88
N CYS A 144 -8.25 -7.51 -5.07
CA CYS A 144 -7.27 -6.52 -5.50
C CYS A 144 -7.89 -5.13 -5.66
N ILE A 145 -7.04 -4.11 -5.67
CA ILE A 145 -7.42 -2.72 -5.91
C ILE A 145 -7.02 -2.35 -7.34
N ARG A 146 -8.01 -2.27 -8.22
CA ARG A 146 -7.79 -1.88 -9.62
C ARG A 146 -7.76 -0.36 -9.74
N MET A 147 -6.85 0.14 -10.57
CA MET A 147 -6.65 1.56 -10.87
C MET A 147 -6.72 1.82 -12.38
N PRO A 148 -7.00 3.06 -12.83
CA PRO A 148 -6.80 3.44 -14.22
C PRO A 148 -5.34 3.21 -14.63
N PHE A 149 -5.10 2.80 -15.87
CA PHE A 149 -3.76 2.42 -16.34
C PHE A 149 -2.76 3.56 -16.17
N ASP A 150 -3.09 4.76 -16.66
CA ASP A 150 -2.19 5.92 -16.61
C ASP A 150 -1.87 6.32 -15.15
N PHE A 151 -2.89 6.30 -14.26
CA PHE A 151 -2.66 6.59 -12.85
C PHE A 151 -1.81 5.51 -12.18
N SER A 152 -2.00 4.24 -12.56
CA SER A 152 -1.21 3.13 -12.00
C SER A 152 0.28 3.26 -12.31
N GLN A 153 0.64 3.76 -13.51
CA GLN A 153 2.02 4.05 -13.89
C GLN A 153 2.62 5.19 -13.04
N LEU A 154 1.85 6.28 -12.86
CA LEU A 154 2.27 7.42 -12.04
C LEU A 154 2.50 7.00 -10.59
N LEU A 155 1.57 6.24 -10.01
CA LEU A 155 1.69 5.74 -8.65
C LEU A 155 2.84 4.73 -8.51
N PHE A 156 2.99 3.83 -9.47
CA PHE A 156 4.09 2.87 -9.50
C PHE A 156 5.46 3.57 -9.50
N SER A 157 5.62 4.62 -10.29
CA SER A 157 6.86 5.40 -10.34
C SER A 157 7.13 6.18 -9.06
N ALA A 158 6.07 6.64 -8.38
CA ALA A 158 6.17 7.48 -7.19
C ALA A 158 6.38 6.69 -5.89
N THR A 159 5.99 5.43 -5.83
CA THR A 159 6.06 4.58 -4.65
C THR A 159 7.34 3.76 -4.60
N SER A 160 7.62 3.18 -3.43
CA SER A 160 8.73 2.24 -3.22
C SER A 160 8.27 1.02 -2.44
N LYS A 161 9.00 -0.09 -2.54
CA LYS A 161 8.84 -1.22 -1.62
C LYS A 161 8.98 -0.73 -0.17
N GLY A 162 8.14 -1.18 0.73
CA GLY A 162 8.03 -0.66 2.10
C GLY A 162 7.14 0.58 2.24
N GLY A 163 6.64 1.15 1.15
CA GLY A 163 5.67 2.26 1.19
C GLY A 163 4.36 1.85 1.87
N THR A 164 3.72 2.81 2.54
CA THR A 164 2.52 2.58 3.35
C THR A 164 1.25 2.78 2.55
N VAL A 165 0.34 1.80 2.66
CA VAL A 165 -1.01 1.82 2.07
C VAL A 165 -2.03 1.56 3.18
N VAL A 166 -3.00 2.43 3.33
CA VAL A 166 -4.09 2.30 4.29
C VAL A 166 -5.39 2.05 3.53
N VAL A 167 -6.07 0.97 3.86
CA VAL A 167 -7.37 0.62 3.27
C VAL A 167 -8.45 0.76 4.34
N GLY A 168 -9.37 1.70 4.16
CA GLY A 168 -10.55 1.88 4.99
C GLY A 168 -11.76 1.19 4.35
N ASP A 169 -12.32 0.19 5.03
CA ASP A 169 -13.48 -0.58 4.57
C ASP A 169 -14.83 0.01 5.01
N GLY A 170 -14.81 1.10 5.78
CA GLY A 170 -15.99 1.77 6.30
C GLY A 170 -16.72 1.00 7.42
N LYS A 171 -16.37 -0.25 7.67
CA LYS A 171 -16.99 -1.12 8.68
C LYS A 171 -16.18 -1.16 9.96
N THR A 172 -14.88 -1.02 9.82
CA THR A 172 -13.93 -1.10 10.91
C THR A 172 -13.64 0.30 11.44
N PRO A 173 -13.88 0.62 12.72
CA PRO A 173 -13.63 1.95 13.27
C PRO A 173 -12.14 2.32 13.28
N VAL A 174 -11.27 1.33 13.27
CA VAL A 174 -9.82 1.48 13.12
C VAL A 174 -9.39 0.53 12.01
N PRO A 175 -8.58 0.95 11.01
CA PRO A 175 -8.04 0.00 10.06
C PRO A 175 -7.23 -1.03 10.84
N TYR A 176 -7.65 -2.29 10.81
CA TYR A 176 -6.81 -3.36 11.32
C TYR A 176 -5.52 -3.35 10.53
N LEU A 177 -4.42 -3.55 11.20
CA LEU A 177 -3.26 -4.06 10.51
C LEU A 177 -3.74 -5.27 9.72
N ALA A 178 -3.56 -5.23 8.42
CA ALA A 178 -3.86 -6.38 7.60
C ALA A 178 -3.26 -7.58 8.29
N SER A 179 -4.11 -8.49 8.52
CA SER A 179 -4.06 -9.66 9.41
C SER A 179 -2.71 -10.33 9.67
N ASN A 180 -1.64 -9.78 9.18
CA ASN A 180 -0.31 -10.26 9.43
C ASN A 180 0.72 -9.14 9.37
N PRO A 181 1.16 -8.64 10.50
CA PRO A 181 2.27 -7.69 10.53
C PRO A 181 3.66 -8.32 10.29
N GLY A 182 3.77 -9.60 10.14
CA GLY A 182 4.90 -10.21 9.43
C GLY A 182 4.95 -9.74 7.97
N LEU A 183 4.48 -8.58 7.79
CA LEU A 183 3.96 -7.84 6.67
C LEU A 183 5.00 -7.48 5.67
N LEU A 184 6.18 -7.27 6.12
CA LEU A 184 7.28 -6.82 5.30
C LEU A 184 8.12 -7.98 4.83
N LEU A 185 7.88 -9.18 5.39
CA LEU A 185 8.61 -10.41 5.09
C LEU A 185 7.64 -11.52 4.72
N ALA A 186 7.98 -12.31 3.70
CA ALA A 186 7.34 -13.60 3.51
C ALA A 186 7.69 -14.52 4.70
N PRO A 187 6.84 -15.51 5.05
CA PRO A 187 7.15 -16.45 6.12
C PRO A 187 8.54 -17.10 6.01
N LYS A 188 9.00 -17.36 4.78
CA LYS A 188 10.34 -17.91 4.49
C LYS A 188 11.50 -16.94 4.82
N ASP A 189 11.22 -15.65 4.93
CA ASP A 189 12.23 -14.60 5.17
C ASP A 189 12.47 -14.37 6.66
N PHE A 190 11.70 -15.04 7.54
CA PHE A 190 11.95 -15.02 8.99
C PHE A 190 13.19 -15.86 9.32
N THR A 191 14.24 -15.19 9.74
CA THR A 191 15.44 -15.86 10.20
C THR A 191 15.31 -16.31 11.67
N PRO A 192 16.02 -17.36 12.12
CA PRO A 192 16.02 -17.77 13.54
C PRO A 192 16.41 -16.62 14.48
N GLU A 193 17.31 -15.74 14.03
CA GLU A 193 17.72 -14.53 14.75
C GLU A 193 16.55 -13.58 15.02
N MET A 194 15.69 -13.34 14.03
CA MET A 194 14.50 -12.48 14.19
C MET A 194 13.46 -13.09 15.12
N LEU A 195 13.48 -14.41 15.29
CA LEU A 195 12.58 -15.15 16.18
C LEU A 195 13.14 -15.30 17.61
N ARG A 196 14.42 -14.96 17.82
CA ARG A 196 15.05 -15.01 19.15
C ARG A 196 14.35 -14.01 20.10
N PRO A 197 13.92 -14.44 21.30
CA PRO A 197 13.41 -13.50 22.29
C PRO A 197 14.47 -12.46 22.67
N LEU A 198 14.06 -11.22 22.80
CA LEU A 198 14.92 -10.14 23.27
C LEU A 198 14.81 -10.02 24.80
N ALA A 199 15.94 -9.98 25.50
CA ALA A 199 16.04 -9.68 26.92
C ALA A 199 15.71 -8.20 27.20
N LYS A 200 15.58 -7.84 28.48
CA LYS A 200 15.41 -6.42 28.87
C LYS A 200 16.60 -5.59 28.39
N ASN A 201 16.32 -4.43 27.80
CA ASN A 201 17.30 -3.53 27.18
C ASN A 201 18.09 -4.12 25.99
N ASP A 202 17.70 -5.29 25.49
CA ASP A 202 18.34 -5.92 24.34
C ASP A 202 17.86 -5.31 23.03
N TYR A 203 18.77 -5.25 22.04
CA TYR A 203 18.47 -4.81 20.70
C TYR A 203 19.41 -5.43 19.67
N ASP A 204 18.96 -5.48 18.42
CA ASP A 204 19.75 -5.80 17.23
C ASP A 204 19.74 -4.58 16.30
N TRP A 205 20.88 -4.26 15.66
CA TRP A 205 20.97 -3.12 14.76
C TRP A 205 21.93 -3.40 13.60
N HIS A 206 21.41 -3.50 12.39
CA HIS A 206 22.08 -3.93 11.18
C HIS A 206 21.67 -3.05 9.98
N PRO A 207 21.98 -1.74 9.97
CA PRO A 207 21.59 -0.83 8.90
C PRO A 207 22.22 -1.17 7.56
N GLU A 208 23.34 -1.89 7.55
CA GLU A 208 24.05 -2.40 6.37
C GLU A 208 23.22 -3.39 5.53
N ARG A 209 22.25 -4.07 6.15
CA ARG A 209 21.35 -5.01 5.43
C ARG A 209 20.50 -4.33 4.37
N SER A 210 20.32 -3.02 4.46
CA SER A 210 19.58 -2.23 3.47
C SER A 210 20.08 -0.78 3.48
N ALA A 211 20.97 -0.45 2.58
CA ALA A 211 21.66 0.84 2.56
C ALA A 211 20.73 2.04 2.30
N ARG A 212 19.65 1.86 1.51
CA ARG A 212 18.75 2.94 1.07
C ARG A 212 17.30 2.47 1.02
N GLY A 213 16.37 3.43 1.07
CA GLY A 213 14.96 3.19 0.90
C GLY A 213 14.11 3.70 2.08
N PRO A 214 12.79 3.65 1.95
CA PRO A 214 11.86 4.10 2.97
C PRO A 214 12.00 3.25 4.24
N ILE A 215 11.86 3.92 5.39
CA ILE A 215 11.88 3.27 6.70
C ILE A 215 10.44 3.06 7.17
N THR A 216 10.17 1.85 7.64
CA THR A 216 8.94 1.51 8.34
C THR A 216 9.31 0.94 9.71
N MET A 217 8.68 1.46 10.75
CA MET A 217 8.81 0.93 12.10
C MET A 217 7.48 0.31 12.54
N VAL A 218 7.53 -0.81 13.23
CA VAL A 218 6.35 -1.45 13.81
C VAL A 218 6.59 -1.64 15.31
N MET A 219 5.82 -0.95 16.14
CA MET A 219 5.81 -1.15 17.59
C MET A 219 4.64 -2.07 17.95
N SER A 220 4.96 -3.23 18.51
CA SER A 220 4.00 -4.23 18.95
C SER A 220 3.85 -4.22 20.46
N GLY A 221 2.63 -3.98 20.93
CA GLY A 221 2.27 -4.12 22.35
C GLY A 221 2.36 -5.56 22.85
N ALA A 222 1.95 -6.52 22.01
CA ALA A 222 2.00 -7.95 22.35
C ALA A 222 3.44 -8.48 22.45
N ASP A 223 4.28 -8.16 21.46
CA ASP A 223 5.69 -8.60 21.45
C ASP A 223 6.55 -7.81 22.45
N LYS A 224 6.05 -6.65 22.91
CA LYS A 224 6.84 -5.68 23.67
C LYS A 224 8.15 -5.35 22.95
N ALA A 225 8.06 -5.09 21.66
CA ALA A 225 9.21 -4.84 20.79
C ALA A 225 8.87 -3.81 19.70
N ILE A 226 9.91 -3.12 19.27
CA ILE A 226 9.89 -2.31 18.06
C ILE A 226 10.78 -2.96 17.00
N TYR A 227 10.30 -2.98 15.76
CA TYR A 227 10.98 -3.51 14.60
C TYR A 227 11.21 -2.39 13.61
N VAL A 228 12.41 -2.30 13.04
CA VAL A 228 12.79 -1.29 12.06
C VAL A 228 13.14 -1.96 10.74
N TYR A 229 12.45 -1.54 9.68
CA TYR A 229 12.67 -2.03 8.33
C TYR A 229 13.11 -0.88 7.43
N ARG A 230 14.01 -1.16 6.49
CA ARG A 230 14.35 -0.25 5.40
C ARG A 230 14.17 -0.95 4.06
N ASN A 231 13.39 -0.34 3.17
CA ASN A 231 13.01 -0.97 1.89
C ASN A 231 12.47 -2.41 2.07
N GLY A 232 11.71 -2.64 3.16
CA GLY A 232 11.13 -3.94 3.51
C GLY A 232 12.11 -4.95 4.11
N ASN A 233 13.40 -4.63 4.27
CA ASN A 233 14.37 -5.49 4.93
C ASN A 233 14.51 -5.12 6.42
N PRO A 234 14.55 -6.07 7.34
CA PRO A 234 14.75 -5.80 8.76
C PRO A 234 16.17 -5.30 9.00
N ILE A 235 16.29 -4.11 9.56
CA ILE A 235 17.58 -3.49 9.90
C ILE A 235 17.78 -3.29 11.41
N GLY A 236 16.72 -3.50 12.20
CA GLY A 236 16.86 -3.40 13.64
C GLY A 236 15.61 -3.81 14.40
N ARG A 237 15.79 -4.15 15.64
CA ARG A 237 14.72 -4.38 16.61
C ARG A 237 15.21 -4.16 18.02
N ALA A 238 14.32 -3.78 18.92
CA ALA A 238 14.63 -3.63 20.34
C ALA A 238 13.49 -4.06 21.22
N ARG A 239 13.83 -4.52 22.42
CA ARG A 239 12.86 -4.71 23.51
C ARG A 239 12.32 -3.37 23.98
N VAL A 240 11.00 -3.32 24.18
CA VAL A 240 10.31 -2.14 24.70
C VAL A 240 9.62 -2.48 26.00
N GLU A 241 9.81 -1.66 27.02
CA GLU A 241 9.02 -1.68 28.24
C GLU A 241 7.89 -0.66 28.10
N ILE A 242 6.67 -1.09 28.42
CA ILE A 242 5.47 -0.27 28.29
C ILE A 242 5.07 0.22 29.65
N VAL A 243 5.06 1.54 29.85
CA VAL A 243 4.67 2.19 31.09
C VAL A 243 3.18 2.57 31.07
N GLY A 244 2.50 2.36 32.18
CA GLY A 244 1.09 2.68 32.30
C GLY A 244 0.18 1.52 31.86
N ARG A 245 -1.14 1.75 31.97
CA ARG A 245 -2.17 0.75 31.66
C ARG A 245 -2.91 1.11 30.37
N GLY A 246 -3.57 0.13 29.77
CA GLY A 246 -4.43 0.24 28.60
C GLY A 246 -3.69 -0.01 27.29
N ALA A 247 -4.45 -0.51 26.33
CA ALA A 247 -4.03 -0.76 24.96
C ALA A 247 -3.61 0.55 24.27
N PHE A 248 -2.74 0.43 23.28
CA PHE A 248 -2.40 1.55 22.40
C PHE A 248 -3.46 1.75 21.33
N GLY A 249 -4.06 0.66 20.86
CA GLY A 249 -4.82 0.62 19.62
C GLY A 249 -3.91 0.57 18.40
N ASP A 250 -4.53 0.61 17.21
CA ASP A 250 -3.80 0.60 15.95
C ASP A 250 -3.68 2.03 15.40
N HIS A 251 -2.45 2.50 15.27
CA HIS A 251 -2.15 3.85 14.79
C HIS A 251 -1.06 3.82 13.72
N VAL A 252 -1.16 4.74 12.77
CA VAL A 252 -0.12 5.02 11.80
C VAL A 252 0.29 6.46 11.89
N PHE A 253 1.59 6.68 11.95
CA PHE A 253 2.19 8.00 11.89
C PHE A 253 3.18 8.06 10.74
N SER A 254 3.25 9.20 10.09
CA SER A 254 4.29 9.51 9.10
C SER A 254 5.13 10.68 9.58
N LEU A 255 6.45 10.51 9.50
CA LEU A 255 7.41 11.56 9.86
C LEU A 255 7.37 12.67 8.82
N LEU A 256 7.12 13.89 9.27
CA LEU A 256 7.18 15.11 8.49
C LEU A 256 8.56 15.79 8.65
N GLU A 257 8.83 16.77 7.82
CA GLU A 257 10.02 17.62 7.96
C GLU A 257 9.94 18.50 9.21
N GLY A 258 11.10 18.75 9.82
CA GLY A 258 11.24 19.61 10.99
C GLY A 258 10.93 18.94 12.32
N THR A 259 10.86 19.75 13.35
CA THR A 259 10.64 19.37 14.75
C THR A 259 9.45 20.12 15.35
N THR A 260 9.00 19.69 16.53
CA THR A 260 7.88 20.35 17.24
C THR A 260 8.33 21.48 18.15
N GLY A 261 9.63 21.71 18.33
CA GLY A 261 10.20 22.59 19.35
C GLY A 261 10.18 22.01 20.77
N ARG A 262 9.49 20.89 21.03
CA ARG A 262 9.49 20.18 22.32
C ARG A 262 10.63 19.13 22.34
N MET A 263 11.06 18.77 23.55
CA MET A 263 12.05 17.70 23.73
C MET A 263 11.40 16.33 23.50
N SER A 264 12.16 15.41 22.89
CA SER A 264 11.73 14.02 22.70
C SER A 264 11.70 13.27 24.02
N SER A 265 10.62 12.54 24.28
CA SER A 265 10.52 11.65 25.43
C SER A 265 11.31 10.35 25.29
N LEU A 266 11.69 9.97 24.07
CA LEU A 266 12.46 8.75 23.78
C LEU A 266 13.96 8.99 23.67
N VAL A 267 14.38 10.16 23.22
CA VAL A 267 15.81 10.50 22.98
C VAL A 267 16.14 11.79 23.72
N PRO A 268 16.66 11.69 24.94
CA PRO A 268 17.04 12.85 25.73
C PRO A 268 18.04 13.77 24.98
N GLY A 269 17.89 15.08 25.12
CA GLY A 269 18.73 16.06 24.45
C GLY A 269 18.42 16.31 22.97
N ARG A 270 17.42 15.62 22.41
CA ARG A 270 16.95 15.84 21.03
C ARG A 270 15.55 16.42 21.01
N GLN A 271 15.25 17.22 19.99
CA GLN A 271 13.89 17.74 19.77
C GLN A 271 12.97 16.63 19.24
N ALA A 272 11.72 16.64 19.66
CA ALA A 272 10.70 15.75 19.12
C ALA A 272 10.44 16.03 17.64
N ARG A 273 10.42 14.99 16.83
CA ARG A 273 10.12 15.05 15.41
C ARG A 273 8.63 15.35 15.19
N ARG A 274 8.30 15.91 14.05
CA ARG A 274 6.90 16.17 13.65
C ARG A 274 6.30 14.92 13.00
N TRP A 275 5.18 14.45 13.55
CA TRP A 275 4.47 13.29 13.05
C TRP A 275 3.08 13.66 12.58
N MET A 276 2.70 13.20 11.41
CA MET A 276 1.32 13.24 10.93
C MET A 276 0.63 11.94 11.34
N TRP A 277 -0.48 12.04 12.04
CA TRP A 277 -1.35 10.91 12.27
C TRP A 277 -2.21 10.63 11.03
N VAL A 278 -2.18 9.39 10.54
CA VAL A 278 -2.73 9.00 9.23
C VAL A 278 -4.04 8.24 9.35
N THR A 279 -4.39 7.73 10.52
CA THR A 279 -5.60 6.92 10.70
C THR A 279 -6.87 7.77 10.55
N SER A 280 -7.80 7.35 9.69
CA SER A 280 -8.96 8.18 9.30
C SER A 280 -10.13 8.17 10.30
N ARG A 281 -10.18 7.23 11.23
CA ARG A 281 -11.25 7.09 12.23
C ARG A 281 -10.68 6.76 13.61
N GLY A 282 -11.36 7.23 14.64
CA GLY A 282 -10.96 6.98 16.02
C GLY A 282 -10.56 8.24 16.77
N ARG A 283 -10.18 8.07 18.04
CA ARG A 283 -9.69 9.18 18.86
C ARG A 283 -8.31 9.59 18.38
N ARG A 284 -8.12 10.86 18.04
CA ARG A 284 -6.83 11.41 17.63
C ARG A 284 -5.74 10.99 18.60
N ALA A 285 -4.73 10.30 18.09
CA ALA A 285 -3.56 9.91 18.86
C ALA A 285 -2.46 10.98 18.77
N ASP A 286 -1.78 11.20 19.88
CA ASP A 286 -0.59 12.04 19.95
C ASP A 286 0.65 11.12 19.99
N ALA A 287 1.53 11.24 19.02
CA ALA A 287 2.74 10.42 18.92
C ALA A 287 3.63 10.57 20.16
N GLU A 288 3.80 11.78 20.70
CA GLU A 288 4.62 12.01 21.91
C GLU A 288 3.98 11.41 23.16
N LYS A 289 2.64 11.44 23.26
CA LYS A 289 1.93 10.79 24.38
C LYS A 289 2.10 9.27 24.33
N ILE A 290 2.13 8.66 23.15
CA ILE A 290 2.43 7.24 22.99
C ILE A 290 3.91 7.00 23.31
N ALA A 291 4.81 7.79 22.76
CA ALA A 291 6.24 7.69 22.98
C ALA A 291 6.63 7.81 24.46
N SER A 292 5.96 8.67 25.22
CA SER A 292 6.20 8.83 26.67
C SER A 292 5.89 7.58 27.50
N ARG A 293 5.11 6.64 26.95
CA ARG A 293 4.81 5.34 27.58
C ARG A 293 5.84 4.25 27.25
N LEU A 294 6.78 4.51 26.36
CA LEU A 294 7.76 3.54 25.88
C LEU A 294 9.09 3.77 26.57
N ARG A 295 9.76 2.69 26.98
CA ARG A 295 11.14 2.68 27.43
C ARG A 295 11.88 1.63 26.64
N MET A 296 13.02 2.01 26.09
CA MET A 296 13.90 1.12 25.31
C MET A 296 15.35 1.50 25.55
N ASN A 297 16.26 0.69 25.05
CA ASN A 297 17.68 0.98 25.13
C ASN A 297 17.97 2.38 24.52
N PRO A 298 18.61 3.31 25.27
CA PRO A 298 18.86 4.68 24.80
C PRO A 298 19.76 4.75 23.58
N GLU A 299 20.73 3.83 23.46
CA GLU A 299 21.63 3.77 22.31
C GLU A 299 20.85 3.39 21.04
N PHE A 300 19.96 2.38 21.13
CA PHE A 300 19.08 2.01 20.04
C PHE A 300 18.17 3.17 19.64
N ALA A 301 17.55 3.84 20.61
CA ALA A 301 16.69 4.99 20.35
C ALA A 301 17.45 6.12 19.63
N GLY A 302 18.69 6.37 20.02
CA GLY A 302 19.59 7.32 19.34
C GLY A 302 19.89 6.92 17.90
N LYS A 303 20.27 5.65 17.67
CA LYS A 303 20.51 5.10 16.32
C LYS A 303 19.27 5.24 15.41
N VAL A 304 18.10 4.94 15.94
CA VAL A 304 16.83 5.11 15.22
C VAL A 304 16.61 6.60 14.90
N TYR A 305 16.79 7.49 15.86
CA TYR A 305 16.57 8.92 15.67
C TYR A 305 17.46 9.52 14.57
N GLU A 306 18.72 9.09 14.47
CA GLU A 306 19.65 9.53 13.42
C GLU A 306 19.34 8.89 12.06
N THR A 307 18.67 7.73 12.07
CA THR A 307 18.38 6.96 10.84
C THR A 307 17.08 7.37 10.18
N ILE A 308 16.08 7.78 10.98
CA ILE A 308 14.77 8.17 10.45
C ILE A 308 14.87 9.51 9.71
N ALA A 309 14.19 9.57 8.58
CA ALA A 309 14.08 10.75 7.74
C ALA A 309 12.60 11.03 7.42
N PRO A 310 12.27 12.24 6.96
CA PRO A 310 10.93 12.47 6.39
C PRO A 310 10.58 11.35 5.41
N GLY A 311 9.47 10.65 5.67
CA GLY A 311 9.17 9.41 4.96
C GLY A 311 9.07 8.19 5.83
N THR A 312 9.62 8.24 6.99
CA THR A 312 9.49 7.15 7.94
C THR A 312 8.05 7.00 8.36
N THR A 313 7.54 5.78 8.29
CA THR A 313 6.23 5.40 8.81
C THR A 313 6.40 4.64 10.11
N VAL A 314 5.60 4.98 11.12
CA VAL A 314 5.48 4.23 12.37
C VAL A 314 4.09 3.63 12.46
N ILE A 315 4.05 2.33 12.60
CA ILE A 315 2.85 1.56 12.88
C ILE A 315 2.89 1.16 14.35
N ILE A 316 1.85 1.48 15.10
CA ILE A 316 1.69 1.06 16.49
C ILE A 316 0.50 0.12 16.55
N THR A 317 0.68 -1.02 17.18
CA THR A 317 -0.37 -2.06 17.29
C THR A 317 -0.26 -2.81 18.60
N ASP A 318 -1.39 -3.29 19.10
CA ASP A 318 -1.43 -4.24 20.20
C ASP A 318 -1.29 -5.70 19.75
N GLN A 319 -1.23 -5.96 18.43
CA GLN A 319 -1.10 -7.30 17.85
C GLN A 319 0.38 -7.75 17.79
N PRO A 320 0.65 -9.08 17.81
CA PRO A 320 1.98 -9.60 17.62
C PRO A 320 2.45 -9.43 16.17
N VAL A 321 3.71 -9.01 15.98
CA VAL A 321 4.39 -8.91 14.68
C VAL A 321 5.03 -10.24 14.30
N VAL A 322 5.66 -10.90 15.26
CA VAL A 322 6.28 -12.20 15.05
C VAL A 322 5.30 -13.30 15.43
N ARG A 323 4.85 -14.08 14.44
CA ARG A 323 3.99 -15.23 14.66
C ARG A 323 4.83 -16.52 14.61
N SER A 324 4.46 -17.50 15.44
CA SER A 324 5.08 -18.83 15.37
C SER A 324 4.81 -19.48 14.00
N ARG A 325 5.72 -20.32 13.51
CA ARG A 325 5.59 -21.08 12.26
C ARG A 325 4.25 -21.82 12.10
N ARG A 326 3.59 -22.22 13.21
CA ARG A 326 2.27 -22.88 13.17
C ARG A 326 1.17 -22.00 12.57
N ASN A 327 1.27 -20.68 12.72
CA ASN A 327 0.27 -19.74 12.17
C ASN A 327 0.65 -19.26 10.78
N ALA A 328 1.87 -19.49 10.30
CA ALA A 328 2.30 -19.18 8.95
C ALA A 328 1.77 -20.20 7.92
N ALA A 329 1.60 -21.47 8.33
CA ALA A 329 1.12 -22.55 7.45
C ALA A 329 -0.34 -22.36 6.98
N ILE A 330 -1.14 -21.53 7.66
CA ILE A 330 -2.52 -21.22 7.25
C ILE A 330 -2.57 -20.24 6.05
N LEU A 331 -1.43 -19.64 5.69
CA LEU A 331 -1.35 -18.65 4.61
C LEU A 331 -0.81 -19.24 3.28
N GLU A 332 -0.46 -20.52 3.27
CA GLU A 332 0.05 -21.23 2.08
C GLU A 332 -0.98 -22.18 1.42
N SER A 333 -2.18 -22.28 2.00
CA SER A 333 -3.28 -23.11 1.45
C SER A 333 -4.25 -22.33 0.59
#